data_0cd4391bcc6502721cffdfae805485ae
#
_entry.id   0cd4391bcc6502721cffdfae805485ae
#
_cell.length_a   1.000
_cell.length_b   1.000
_cell.length_c   1.000
_cell.angle_alpha   90.00
_cell.angle_beta   90.00
_cell.angle_gamma   90.00
#
_symmetry.space_group_name_H-M   'P 1'
#
loop_
_entity.id
_entity.type
_entity.pdbx_description
1 polymer ?
#
loop_
_entity_poly.entity_id
_entity_poly.type
_entity_poly.pdbx_seq_one_letter_code
_entity_poly.pdbx_strand_id
1 'polypeptide(L)'
;MTRQPSNDQSGRFERTPQRGGAYQVRGISVETVAARAGVTVRRVRYLEREGFVPPLDQAASARYFDESEVERIQLLERLISDLGVNLPGAEVILHMRERMLSMLDELDRMRRR
;
A
#
# COMPACT_ATOMS: atom_id res chain seq x y z
N MET A 1 -5.60 -22.78 -22.97
CA MET A 1 -4.34 -22.08 -22.83
C MET A 1 -4.37 -21.11 -21.69
N THR A 2 -3.45 -21.24 -20.83
CA THR A 2 -3.41 -20.42 -19.64
C THR A 2 -2.78 -19.07 -19.96
N ARG A 3 -3.48 -18.04 -19.63
CA ARG A 3 -2.95 -16.72 -19.85
C ARG A 3 -2.22 -16.28 -18.61
N GLN A 4 -1.01 -15.86 -18.78
CA GLN A 4 -0.26 -15.35 -17.65
C GLN A 4 -0.79 -14.00 -17.25
N PRO A 5 -0.79 -13.71 -15.96
CA PRO A 5 -1.14 -12.37 -15.53
C PRO A 5 -0.17 -11.40 -16.18
N SER A 6 -0.73 -10.41 -16.77
CA SER A 6 0.15 -9.49 -17.46
C SER A 6 0.73 -8.53 -16.44
N ASN A 7 2.02 -8.42 -16.51
CA ASN A 7 2.74 -7.43 -15.74
C ASN A 7 3.03 -6.31 -16.72
N ASP A 8 2.17 -5.33 -16.73
CA ASP A 8 2.32 -4.27 -17.71
C ASP A 8 3.57 -3.45 -17.42
N GLN A 9 3.80 -2.45 -18.24
CA GLN A 9 5.02 -1.67 -18.16
C GLN A 9 5.12 -0.85 -16.89
N SER A 10 4.03 -0.65 -16.20
CA SER A 10 4.05 0.08 -14.93
C SER A 10 4.27 -0.84 -13.74
N GLY A 11 4.44 -2.13 -13.98
CA GLY A 11 4.62 -3.08 -12.91
C GLY A 11 3.33 -3.50 -12.24
N ARG A 12 2.22 -3.16 -12.82
CA ARG A 12 0.94 -3.51 -12.25
C ARG A 12 0.60 -4.95 -12.56
N PHE A 13 0.14 -5.64 -11.55
CA PHE A 13 -0.31 -7.01 -11.68
C PHE A 13 -1.79 -7.07 -11.34
N GLU A 14 -2.58 -7.63 -12.22
CA GLU A 14 -4.00 -7.80 -11.99
C GLU A 14 -4.38 -9.24 -12.14
N ARG A 15 -5.14 -9.72 -11.19
CA ARG A 15 -5.68 -11.07 -11.24
C ARG A 15 -7.18 -10.97 -11.49
N THR A 16 -7.62 -11.66 -12.54
CA THR A 16 -9.03 -11.65 -12.84
C THR A 16 -9.80 -12.42 -11.78
N PRO A 17 -11.05 -12.04 -11.53
CA PRO A 17 -11.86 -12.75 -10.57
C PRO A 17 -12.07 -14.18 -11.01
N GLN A 18 -12.12 -15.04 -10.04
CA GLN A 18 -12.41 -16.44 -10.30
C GLN A 18 -13.87 -16.68 -10.02
N ARG A 19 -14.36 -17.76 -10.60
CA ARG A 19 -15.75 -18.10 -10.37
C ARG A 19 -15.95 -18.52 -8.93
N GLY A 20 -17.12 -18.32 -8.45
CA GLY A 20 -17.45 -18.80 -7.13
C GLY A 20 -16.94 -17.91 -6.02
N GLY A 21 -17.12 -16.63 -6.15
CA GLY A 21 -16.80 -15.74 -5.08
C GLY A 21 -15.41 -15.20 -5.15
N ALA A 22 -14.93 -15.21 -6.30
CA ALA A 22 -13.59 -14.69 -6.49
C ALA A 22 -13.56 -13.21 -6.21
N TYR A 23 -12.41 -12.77 -5.89
CA TYR A 23 -12.13 -11.37 -5.71
C TYR A 23 -10.95 -11.05 -6.59
N GLN A 24 -10.81 -9.79 -6.84
CA GLN A 24 -9.66 -9.31 -7.57
C GLN A 24 -8.61 -8.84 -6.60
N VAL A 25 -7.41 -9.32 -6.80
CA VAL A 25 -6.26 -8.81 -6.08
C VAL A 25 -5.51 -7.92 -7.05
N ARG A 26 -5.41 -6.66 -6.71
CA ARG A 26 -4.66 -5.71 -7.50
C ARG A 26 -3.41 -5.34 -6.77
N GLY A 27 -2.30 -5.55 -7.43
CA GLY A 27 -1.05 -5.25 -6.81
C GLY A 27 -0.10 -4.60 -7.78
N ILE A 28 0.83 -3.86 -7.24
CA ILE A 28 1.91 -3.29 -8.03
C ILE A 28 3.22 -3.77 -7.46
N SER A 29 4.22 -3.82 -8.31
CA SER A 29 5.52 -4.34 -7.93
C SER A 29 6.23 -3.36 -6.99
N VAL A 30 7.23 -3.88 -6.28
CA VAL A 30 8.03 -3.04 -5.40
C VAL A 30 8.72 -1.93 -6.18
N GLU A 31 9.15 -2.22 -7.40
CA GLU A 31 9.79 -1.22 -8.23
C GLU A 31 8.83 -0.08 -8.56
N THR A 32 7.59 -0.43 -8.84
CA THR A 32 6.59 0.58 -9.15
C THR A 32 6.25 1.40 -7.91
N VAL A 33 6.13 0.74 -6.76
CA VAL A 33 5.90 1.47 -5.52
C VAL A 33 7.01 2.48 -5.28
N ALA A 34 8.25 2.03 -5.40
CA ALA A 34 9.41 2.89 -5.15
C ALA A 34 9.41 4.09 -6.10
N ALA A 35 9.18 3.83 -7.38
CA ALA A 35 9.20 4.89 -8.37
C ALA A 35 8.10 5.92 -8.11
N ARG A 36 6.90 5.45 -7.83
CA ARG A 36 5.77 6.36 -7.60
C ARG A 36 5.89 7.11 -6.30
N ALA A 37 6.44 6.47 -5.28
CA ALA A 37 6.59 7.13 -3.98
C ALA A 37 7.81 8.02 -3.93
N GLY A 38 8.69 7.92 -4.92
CA GLY A 38 9.88 8.75 -4.94
C GLY A 38 10.96 8.28 -3.98
N VAL A 39 11.01 6.99 -3.72
CA VAL A 39 12.00 6.40 -2.82
C VAL A 39 12.71 5.26 -3.54
N THR A 40 13.72 4.69 -2.90
CA THR A 40 14.44 3.58 -3.48
C THR A 40 13.74 2.26 -3.15
N VAL A 41 14.00 1.25 -3.96
CA VAL A 41 13.51 -0.09 -3.67
C VAL A 41 14.03 -0.55 -2.32
N ARG A 42 15.28 -0.21 -2.01
CA ARG A 42 15.86 -0.57 -0.71
C ARG A 42 15.03 0.02 0.43
N ARG A 43 14.57 1.26 0.26
CA ARG A 43 13.74 1.90 1.28
C ARG A 43 12.42 1.17 1.47
N VAL A 44 11.76 0.81 0.36
CA VAL A 44 10.51 0.07 0.44
C VAL A 44 10.73 -1.27 1.15
N ARG A 45 11.81 -1.96 0.82
CA ARG A 45 12.12 -3.24 1.46
C ARG A 45 12.37 -3.06 2.96
N TYR A 46 13.03 -1.98 3.31
CA TYR A 46 13.27 -1.69 4.72
C TYR A 46 11.94 -1.48 5.44
N LEU A 47 11.06 -0.67 4.85
CA LEU A 47 9.76 -0.41 5.46
C LEU A 47 8.93 -1.69 5.58
N GLU A 48 9.03 -2.55 4.59
CA GLU A 48 8.34 -3.83 4.64
C GLU A 48 8.87 -4.70 5.77
N ARG A 49 10.18 -4.81 5.88
CA ARG A 49 10.80 -5.64 6.92
C ARG A 49 10.46 -5.16 8.30
N GLU A 50 10.37 -3.85 8.47
CA GLU A 50 10.07 -3.27 9.77
C GLU A 50 8.56 -3.25 10.08
N GLY A 51 7.75 -3.74 9.14
CA GLY A 51 6.33 -3.86 9.39
C GLY A 51 5.52 -2.61 9.11
N PHE A 52 6.11 -1.61 8.46
CA PHE A 52 5.38 -0.38 8.16
C PHE A 52 4.62 -0.45 6.84
N VAL A 53 4.99 -1.37 5.97
CA VAL A 53 4.35 -1.51 4.66
C VAL A 53 4.06 -2.99 4.45
N PRO A 54 2.80 -3.39 4.61
CA PRO A 54 2.46 -4.80 4.42
C PRO A 54 2.36 -5.16 2.95
N PRO A 55 2.89 -6.31 2.55
CA PRO A 55 2.68 -6.76 1.18
C PRO A 55 1.28 -7.35 1.04
N LEU A 56 0.78 -7.38 -0.18
CA LEU A 56 -0.51 -8.01 -0.45
C LEU A 56 -0.42 -9.52 -0.31
N ASP A 57 0.70 -10.07 -0.71
CA ASP A 57 0.90 -11.49 -0.76
C ASP A 57 1.82 -11.89 0.37
N GLN A 58 1.32 -12.76 1.25
CA GLN A 58 2.10 -13.22 2.40
C GLN A 58 3.07 -14.34 2.04
N ALA A 59 3.11 -14.76 0.79
CA ALA A 59 4.02 -15.80 0.39
C ALA A 59 5.47 -15.32 0.55
N ALA A 60 6.37 -16.28 0.69
CA ALA A 60 7.78 -15.97 0.90
C ALA A 60 8.35 -15.11 -0.23
N SER A 61 7.77 -15.21 -1.41
CA SER A 61 8.23 -14.46 -2.55
C SER A 61 7.35 -13.27 -2.85
N ALA A 62 6.63 -12.79 -1.87
CA ALA A 62 5.72 -11.67 -2.06
C ALA A 62 6.45 -10.51 -2.71
N ARG A 63 5.81 -9.95 -3.70
CA ARG A 63 6.41 -8.88 -4.48
C ARG A 63 5.44 -7.77 -4.82
N TYR A 64 4.20 -7.92 -4.37
CA TYR A 64 3.16 -6.98 -4.76
C TYR A 64 2.59 -6.28 -3.57
N PHE A 65 2.22 -5.04 -3.79
CA PHE A 65 1.71 -4.16 -2.75
C PHE A 65 0.44 -3.49 -3.27
N ASP A 66 -0.42 -3.09 -2.36
CA ASP A 66 -1.59 -2.33 -2.74
C ASP A 66 -1.17 -0.94 -3.19
N GLU A 67 -1.88 -0.40 -4.17
CA GLU A 67 -1.56 0.93 -4.68
C GLU A 67 -1.64 2.00 -3.60
N SER A 68 -2.48 1.79 -2.60
CA SER A 68 -2.62 2.76 -1.51
C SER A 68 -1.33 2.90 -0.71
N GLU A 69 -0.43 1.92 -0.80
CA GLU A 69 0.83 2.02 -0.07
C GLU A 69 1.73 3.10 -0.64
N VAL A 70 1.54 3.47 -1.91
CA VAL A 70 2.32 4.56 -2.50
C VAL A 70 2.07 5.84 -1.73
N GLU A 71 0.80 6.19 -1.54
CA GLU A 71 0.46 7.41 -0.82
C GLU A 71 0.91 7.32 0.63
N ARG A 72 0.78 6.15 1.24
CA ARG A 72 1.17 5.97 2.61
C ARG A 72 2.66 6.20 2.79
N ILE A 73 3.47 5.67 1.89
CA ILE A 73 4.92 5.89 1.95
C ILE A 73 5.24 7.36 1.73
N GLN A 74 4.56 8.01 0.79
CA GLN A 74 4.79 9.43 0.56
C GLN A 74 4.52 10.25 1.81
N LEU A 75 3.45 9.94 2.51
CA LEU A 75 3.11 10.65 3.73
C LEU A 75 4.12 10.38 4.84
N LEU A 76 4.55 9.12 4.97
CA LEU A 76 5.59 8.77 5.93
C LEU A 76 6.85 9.59 5.69
N GLU A 77 7.31 9.60 4.45
CA GLU A 77 8.56 10.28 4.15
C GLU A 77 8.44 11.78 4.35
N ARG A 78 7.27 12.35 4.07
CA ARG A 78 7.07 13.77 4.33
C ARG A 78 7.11 14.10 5.81
N LEU A 79 6.49 13.28 6.63
CA LEU A 79 6.51 13.51 8.07
C LEU A 79 7.94 13.47 8.57
N ILE A 80 8.73 12.56 8.05
CA ILE A 80 10.13 12.44 8.47
C ILE A 80 10.95 13.62 7.97
N SER A 81 10.85 13.96 6.68
CA SER A 81 11.72 14.95 6.09
C SER A 81 11.29 16.38 6.41
N ASP A 82 9.99 16.63 6.43
CA ASP A 82 9.51 18.01 6.60
C ASP A 82 9.32 18.37 8.05
N LEU A 83 8.94 17.42 8.89
CA LEU A 83 8.65 17.69 10.30
C LEU A 83 9.67 17.10 11.25
N GLY A 84 10.63 16.34 10.75
CA GLY A 84 11.65 15.75 11.61
C GLY A 84 11.15 14.67 12.53
N VAL A 85 9.99 14.07 12.20
CA VAL A 85 9.45 12.99 13.01
C VAL A 85 10.24 11.73 12.68
N ASN A 86 10.53 10.91 13.68
CA ASN A 86 11.20 9.64 13.39
C ASN A 86 10.19 8.65 12.80
N LEU A 87 10.70 7.56 12.24
CA LEU A 87 9.85 6.63 11.52
C LEU A 87 8.75 6.03 12.40
N PRO A 88 9.03 5.55 13.62
CA PRO A 88 7.93 5.05 14.46
C PRO A 88 6.89 6.11 14.76
N GLY A 89 7.31 7.36 14.99
CA GLY A 89 6.37 8.45 15.24
C GLY A 89 5.51 8.73 14.02
N ALA A 90 6.12 8.72 12.84
CA ALA A 90 5.37 8.93 11.60
C ALA A 90 4.32 7.84 11.41
N GLU A 91 4.67 6.60 11.77
CA GLU A 91 3.73 5.51 11.66
C GLU A 91 2.53 5.70 12.59
N VAL A 92 2.78 6.15 13.81
CA VAL A 92 1.70 6.41 14.76
C VAL A 92 0.78 7.50 14.19
N ILE A 93 1.36 8.56 13.65
CA ILE A 93 0.59 9.66 13.09
C ILE A 93 -0.29 9.18 11.95
N LEU A 94 0.27 8.38 11.05
CA LEU A 94 -0.51 7.87 9.94
C LEU A 94 -1.62 6.93 10.40
N HIS A 95 -1.33 6.11 11.39
CA HIS A 95 -2.34 5.21 11.92
C HIS A 95 -3.49 6.01 12.52
N MET A 96 -3.19 7.05 13.27
CA MET A 96 -4.22 7.90 13.85
C MET A 96 -5.03 8.60 12.76
N ARG A 97 -4.36 9.05 11.71
CA ARG A 97 -5.03 9.67 10.58
C ARG A 97 -6.01 8.72 9.92
N GLU A 98 -5.56 7.49 9.70
CA GLU A 98 -6.41 6.48 9.09
C GLU A 98 -7.62 6.17 9.95
N ARG A 99 -7.41 6.12 11.25
CA ARG A 99 -8.52 5.89 12.18
C ARG A 99 -9.51 7.05 12.16
N MET A 100 -9.00 8.28 12.10
CA MET A 100 -9.87 9.44 12.03
C MET A 100 -10.70 9.46 10.77
N LEU A 101 -10.07 9.15 9.62
CA LEU A 101 -10.78 9.11 8.37
C LEU A 101 -11.86 8.02 8.37
N SER A 102 -11.54 6.89 8.95
CA SER A 102 -12.50 5.80 9.07
C SER A 102 -13.70 6.20 9.92
N MET A 103 -13.44 6.88 11.03
CA MET A 103 -14.52 7.34 11.90
C MET A 103 -15.39 8.40 11.23
N LEU A 104 -14.76 9.29 10.46
CA LEU A 104 -15.52 10.29 9.73
C LEU A 104 -16.42 9.65 8.69
N ASP A 105 -15.91 8.63 8.01
CA ASP A 105 -16.69 7.90 7.03
C ASP A 105 -17.87 7.21 7.69
N GLU A 106 -17.66 6.65 8.85
CA GLU A 106 -18.71 6.00 9.61
C GLU A 106 -19.81 7.00 10.01
N LEU A 107 -19.39 8.16 10.51
CA LEU A 107 -20.35 9.19 10.88
C LEU A 107 -21.16 9.65 9.67
N ASP A 108 -20.50 9.78 8.54
CA ASP A 108 -21.19 10.21 7.34
C ASP A 108 -22.24 9.20 6.92
N ARG A 109 -21.91 7.92 7.01
CA ARG A 109 -22.88 6.88 6.69
C ARG A 109 -24.06 6.90 7.65
N MET A 110 -23.81 7.15 8.91
CA MET A 110 -24.90 7.22 9.90
C MET A 110 -25.81 8.41 9.65
N ARG A 111 -25.24 9.51 9.20
CA ARG A 111 -26.04 10.72 8.93
C ARG A 111 -26.93 10.57 7.70
N ARG A 112 -26.60 9.65 6.81
CA ARG A 112 -27.39 9.45 5.61
C ARG A 112 -28.59 8.54 5.80
N ARG A 113 -28.74 7.96 6.96
CA ARG A 113 -29.87 7.07 7.22
C ARG A 113 -31.12 7.84 7.53
#